data_3d109eb9122dbe337948e7cd4b9ba08e
#
_entry.id   3d109eb9122dbe337948e7cd4b9ba08e
#
_cell.length_a   1.000
_cell.length_b   1.000
_cell.length_c   1.000
_cell.angle_alpha   90.00
_cell.angle_beta   90.00
_cell.angle_gamma   90.00
#
_symmetry.space_group_name_H-M   'P 1'
#
loop_
_entity.id
_entity.type
_entity.pdbx_description
1 polymer ?
#
loop_
_entity_poly.entity_id
_entity_poly.type
_entity_poly.pdbx_seq_one_letter_code
_entity_poly.pdbx_strand_id
1 'polypeptide(L)'
;MNGFSYKEVYIEEGRRVLEVNVLPEKYCNFDCIFCPIGRSNNKVDKQTAFEGHEAALEELGNRIDESGADLVFINSKGEAFVNEKLEEIIRFIQSKGASVKLLTNGYLLGRDEYRRIANICEEVLGEIKVITEDDFRKVQRPVDGYTIVEYVSNM
;
A
#
# COMPACT_ATOMS: atom_id res chain seq x y z
N MET A 1 2.95 6.72 -17.10
CA MET A 1 3.13 7.87 -16.22
C MET A 1 3.68 7.36 -14.90
N ASN A 2 4.81 7.88 -14.48
CA ASN A 2 5.59 7.36 -13.37
C ASN A 2 5.30 8.06 -12.03
N GLY A 3 4.20 8.81 -11.94
CA GLY A 3 3.81 9.51 -10.73
C GLY A 3 2.83 8.75 -9.85
N PHE A 4 2.52 9.35 -8.71
CA PHE A 4 1.44 8.88 -7.86
C PHE A 4 0.09 9.29 -8.47
N SER A 5 -0.97 8.60 -8.09
CA SER A 5 -2.33 8.98 -8.47
C SER A 5 -3.20 9.20 -7.23
N TYR A 6 -4.21 10.05 -7.38
CA TYR A 6 -4.98 10.56 -6.25
C TYR A 6 -6.46 10.43 -6.50
N LYS A 7 -7.24 10.28 -5.43
CA LYS A 7 -8.69 10.44 -5.45
C LYS A 7 -9.06 11.81 -4.88
N GLU A 8 -10.30 12.23 -5.09
CA GLU A 8 -10.81 13.44 -4.49
C GLU A 8 -10.76 13.38 -2.96
N VAL A 9 -10.43 14.50 -2.34
CA VAL A 9 -10.39 14.61 -0.87
C VAL A 9 -11.81 14.43 -0.32
N TYR A 10 -11.93 13.68 0.76
CA TYR A 10 -13.21 13.46 1.44
C TYR A 10 -13.05 13.64 2.96
N ILE A 11 -14.18 13.74 3.64
CA ILE A 11 -14.21 13.85 5.09
C ILE A 11 -14.61 12.49 5.68
N GLU A 12 -13.83 11.99 6.62
CA GLU A 12 -14.09 10.78 7.38
C GLU A 12 -13.80 11.04 8.86
N GLU A 13 -14.78 10.83 9.71
CA GLU A 13 -14.67 11.06 11.15
C GLU A 13 -14.12 12.46 11.50
N GLY A 14 -14.54 13.46 10.74
CA GLY A 14 -14.13 14.86 10.95
C GLY A 14 -12.76 15.22 10.41
N ARG A 15 -12.05 14.29 9.78
CA ARG A 15 -10.73 14.52 9.18
C ARG A 15 -10.81 14.63 7.67
N ARG A 16 -9.99 15.49 7.08
CA ARG A 16 -9.79 15.56 5.63
C ARG A 16 -8.83 14.45 5.20
N VAL A 17 -9.30 13.57 4.33
CA VAL A 17 -8.52 12.42 3.87
C VAL A 17 -8.14 12.60 2.40
N LEU A 18 -6.84 12.52 2.14
CA LEU A 18 -6.28 12.44 0.80
C LEU A 18 -5.87 10.99 0.54
N GLU A 19 -6.48 10.36 -0.44
CA GLU A 19 -6.14 8.99 -0.82
C GLU A 19 -5.15 8.98 -1.96
N VAL A 20 -4.06 8.23 -1.82
CA VAL A 20 -2.95 8.19 -2.78
C VAL A 20 -2.57 6.76 -3.13
N ASN A 21 -2.32 6.53 -4.42
CA ASN A 21 -1.67 5.33 -4.92
C ASN A 21 -0.19 5.66 -5.20
N VAL A 22 0.72 4.86 -4.65
CA VAL A 22 2.16 5.08 -4.74
C VAL A 22 2.87 4.13 -5.73
N LEU A 23 2.11 3.44 -6.58
CA LEU A 23 2.63 2.52 -7.59
C LEU A 23 2.28 3.03 -9.00
N PRO A 24 3.21 2.93 -9.97
CA PRO A 24 2.94 3.38 -11.34
C PRO A 24 1.91 2.53 -12.06
N GLU A 25 1.88 1.23 -11.75
CA GLU A 25 0.90 0.25 -12.23
C GLU A 25 0.71 -0.82 -11.16
N LYS A 26 -0.04 -1.86 -11.44
CA LYS A 26 -0.27 -2.92 -10.46
C LYS A 26 0.98 -3.77 -10.24
N TYR A 27 1.64 -3.57 -9.11
CA TYR A 27 2.67 -4.44 -8.55
C TYR A 27 2.12 -5.04 -7.26
N CYS A 28 2.09 -6.35 -7.16
CA CYS A 28 1.55 -7.02 -5.98
C CYS A 28 2.16 -8.41 -5.82
N ASN A 29 2.24 -8.87 -4.60
CA ASN A 29 2.62 -10.24 -4.27
C ASN A 29 1.46 -11.24 -4.44
N PHE A 30 0.26 -10.73 -4.75
CA PHE A 30 -0.96 -11.50 -5.07
C PHE A 30 -1.50 -11.12 -6.45
N ASP A 31 -2.36 -11.98 -7.00
CA ASP A 31 -3.14 -11.69 -8.20
C ASP A 31 -4.59 -12.13 -8.00
N CYS A 32 -5.24 -11.52 -7.01
CA CYS A 32 -6.59 -11.89 -6.58
C CYS A 32 -7.61 -11.79 -7.70
N ILE A 33 -8.47 -12.80 -7.83
CA ILE A 33 -9.51 -12.82 -8.85
C ILE A 33 -10.57 -11.74 -8.65
N PHE A 34 -10.76 -11.28 -7.42
CA PHE A 34 -11.72 -10.23 -7.05
C PHE A 34 -11.11 -8.82 -7.01
N CYS A 35 -9.86 -8.67 -7.40
CA CYS A 35 -9.19 -7.37 -7.33
C CYS A 35 -9.83 -6.36 -8.29
N PRO A 36 -10.28 -5.19 -7.81
CA PRO A 36 -10.93 -4.20 -8.67
C PRO A 36 -9.98 -3.58 -9.70
N ILE A 37 -8.66 -3.72 -9.49
CA ILE A 37 -7.65 -3.24 -10.43
C ILE A 37 -7.46 -4.21 -11.60
N GLY A 38 -7.90 -5.46 -11.45
CA GLY A 38 -7.75 -6.50 -12.48
C GLY A 38 -6.50 -7.35 -12.30
N ARG A 39 -6.11 -8.04 -13.37
CA ARG A 39 -4.97 -8.97 -13.35
C ARG A 39 -3.64 -8.22 -13.24
N SER A 40 -2.68 -8.86 -12.59
CA SER A 40 -1.33 -8.32 -12.43
C SER A 40 -0.38 -8.90 -13.47
N ASN A 41 0.36 -8.02 -14.15
CA ASN A 41 1.50 -8.41 -14.98
C ASN A 41 2.81 -8.40 -14.18
N ASN A 42 2.77 -7.87 -12.95
CA ASN A 42 3.93 -7.68 -12.08
C ASN A 42 3.68 -8.33 -10.72
N LYS A 43 3.61 -9.66 -10.70
CA LYS A 43 3.46 -10.40 -9.45
C LYS A 43 4.84 -10.58 -8.80
N VAL A 44 5.11 -9.81 -7.76
CA VAL A 44 6.41 -9.70 -7.09
C VAL A 44 6.26 -9.56 -5.59
N ASP A 45 7.26 -9.98 -4.85
CA ASP A 45 7.32 -9.78 -3.39
C ASP A 45 8.59 -9.05 -2.92
N LYS A 46 9.31 -8.46 -3.87
CA LYS A 46 10.54 -7.70 -3.60
C LYS A 46 10.29 -6.22 -3.77
N GLN A 47 11.01 -5.43 -2.97
CA GLN A 47 11.00 -3.99 -3.11
C GLN A 47 11.55 -3.59 -4.48
N THR A 48 10.89 -2.66 -5.13
CA THR A 48 11.19 -2.20 -6.48
C THR A 48 11.36 -0.69 -6.48
N ALA A 49 12.40 -0.22 -7.18
CA ALA A 49 12.61 1.19 -7.42
C ALA A 49 11.75 1.66 -8.59
N PHE A 50 11.05 2.77 -8.42
CA PHE A 50 10.26 3.39 -9.49
C PHE A 50 10.84 4.75 -9.86
N GLU A 51 10.86 5.04 -11.15
CA GLU A 51 11.34 6.32 -11.67
C GLU A 51 10.40 7.47 -11.29
N GLY A 52 10.96 8.68 -11.22
CA GLY A 52 10.17 9.88 -10.97
C GLY A 52 9.75 10.08 -9.51
N HIS A 53 10.40 9.38 -8.59
CA HIS A 53 10.08 9.45 -7.16
C HIS A 53 10.12 10.88 -6.61
N GLU A 54 11.15 11.65 -6.91
CA GLU A 54 11.34 13.01 -6.38
C GLU A 54 10.20 13.94 -6.84
N ALA A 55 9.84 13.88 -8.12
CA ALA A 55 8.74 14.68 -8.67
C ALA A 55 7.39 14.24 -8.08
N ALA A 56 7.19 12.92 -7.89
CA ALA A 56 5.98 12.39 -7.29
C ALA A 56 5.84 12.83 -5.82
N LEU A 57 6.95 12.86 -5.09
CA LEU A 57 6.98 13.29 -3.69
C LEU A 57 6.66 14.79 -3.56
N GLU A 58 7.21 15.61 -4.47
CA GLU A 58 6.90 17.04 -4.53
C GLU A 58 5.43 17.29 -4.81
N GLU A 59 4.83 16.58 -5.77
CA GLU A 59 3.40 16.68 -6.06
C GLU A 59 2.56 16.26 -4.85
N LEU A 60 2.94 15.19 -4.17
CA LEU A 60 2.25 14.75 -2.95
C LEU A 60 2.26 15.84 -1.90
N GLY A 61 3.41 16.49 -1.67
CA GLY A 61 3.52 17.61 -0.74
C GLY A 61 2.58 18.76 -1.10
N ASN A 62 2.53 19.13 -2.38
CA ASN A 62 1.64 20.18 -2.86
C ASN A 62 0.16 19.80 -2.65
N ARG A 63 -0.20 18.56 -2.91
CA ARG A 63 -1.56 18.06 -2.72
C ARG A 63 -1.98 18.06 -1.24
N ILE A 64 -1.07 17.71 -0.34
CA ILE A 64 -1.32 17.80 1.10
C ILE A 64 -1.56 19.25 1.52
N ASP A 65 -0.72 20.17 1.07
CA ASP A 65 -0.83 21.60 1.40
C ASP A 65 -2.12 22.21 0.86
N GLU A 66 -2.45 21.95 -0.41
CA GLU A 66 -3.64 22.49 -1.06
C GLU A 66 -4.95 21.95 -0.48
N SER A 67 -4.97 20.66 -0.13
CA SER A 67 -6.16 20.01 0.41
C SER A 67 -6.38 20.27 1.89
N GLY A 68 -5.33 20.62 2.62
CA GLY A 68 -5.38 20.68 4.08
C GLY A 68 -5.62 19.30 4.70
N ALA A 69 -5.12 18.22 4.07
CA ALA A 69 -5.36 16.87 4.53
C ALA A 69 -4.78 16.63 5.92
N ASP A 70 -5.60 16.07 6.80
CA ASP A 70 -5.20 15.64 8.15
C ASP A 70 -4.65 14.22 8.13
N LEU A 71 -5.13 13.42 7.19
CA LEU A 71 -4.80 12.00 7.02
C LEU A 71 -4.52 11.73 5.55
N VAL A 72 -3.44 11.05 5.27
CA VAL A 72 -3.16 10.50 3.94
C VAL A 72 -3.34 8.98 3.99
N PHE A 73 -4.27 8.49 3.19
CA PHE A 73 -4.54 7.07 3.06
C PHE A 73 -3.78 6.52 1.86
N ILE A 74 -2.76 5.70 2.12
CA ILE A 74 -2.01 5.00 1.07
C ILE A 74 -2.79 3.75 0.69
N ASN A 75 -3.49 3.84 -0.43
CA ASN A 75 -4.29 2.78 -1.02
C ASN A 75 -3.81 2.55 -2.45
N SER A 76 -2.87 1.63 -2.61
CA SER A 76 -2.17 1.44 -3.86
C SER A 76 -2.86 0.45 -4.80
N LYS A 77 -2.53 0.51 -6.08
CA LYS A 77 -3.01 -0.40 -7.13
C LYS A 77 -2.52 -1.84 -6.97
N GLY A 78 -1.86 -2.15 -5.89
CA GLY A 78 -1.32 -3.45 -5.54
C GLY A 78 -0.83 -3.40 -4.11
N GLU A 79 0.34 -3.96 -3.84
CA GLU A 79 0.93 -3.95 -2.50
C GLU A 79 1.90 -2.79 -2.34
N ALA A 80 1.56 -1.84 -1.49
CA ALA A 80 2.36 -0.63 -1.27
C ALA A 80 3.80 -0.94 -0.82
N PHE A 81 4.02 -2.01 -0.07
CA PHE A 81 5.36 -2.42 0.38
C PHE A 81 6.31 -2.77 -0.77
N VAL A 82 5.80 -2.99 -1.97
CA VAL A 82 6.65 -3.22 -3.16
C VAL A 82 7.42 -1.95 -3.55
N ASN A 83 6.92 -0.77 -3.23
CA ASN A 83 7.67 0.46 -3.45
C ASN A 83 8.80 0.58 -2.42
N GLU A 84 10.04 0.51 -2.86
CA GLU A 84 11.21 0.58 -1.95
C GLU A 84 11.30 1.90 -1.17
N LYS A 85 10.62 2.94 -1.65
CA LYS A 85 10.59 4.26 -1.02
C LYS A 85 9.42 4.48 -0.08
N LEU A 86 8.67 3.43 0.25
CA LEU A 86 7.46 3.57 1.06
C LEU A 86 7.74 4.22 2.42
N GLU A 87 8.82 3.85 3.10
CA GLU A 87 9.18 4.48 4.38
C GLU A 87 9.44 5.98 4.22
N GLU A 88 10.17 6.37 3.18
CA GLU A 88 10.45 7.77 2.87
C GLU A 88 9.15 8.55 2.61
N ILE A 89 8.24 7.96 1.84
CA ILE A 89 6.92 8.55 1.54
C ILE A 89 6.14 8.78 2.84
N ILE A 90 6.08 7.78 3.71
CA ILE A 90 5.36 7.88 5.00
C ILE A 90 5.95 8.99 5.87
N ARG A 91 7.27 9.01 6.01
CA ARG A 91 7.95 10.04 6.81
C ARG A 91 7.79 11.44 6.22
N PHE A 92 7.78 11.56 4.91
CA PHE A 92 7.52 12.82 4.22
C PHE A 92 6.11 13.33 4.53
N ILE A 93 5.09 12.47 4.43
CA ILE A 93 3.71 12.84 4.78
C ILE A 93 3.64 13.35 6.23
N GLN A 94 4.27 12.63 7.15
CA GLN A 94 4.31 13.03 8.56
C GLN A 94 5.02 14.37 8.77
N SER A 95 6.07 14.64 7.99
CA SER A 95 6.78 15.93 8.04
C SER A 95 5.90 17.11 7.60
N LYS A 96 4.86 16.83 6.81
CA LYS A 96 3.87 17.82 6.39
C LYS A 96 2.74 18.00 7.41
N GLY A 97 2.78 17.29 8.53
CA GLY A 97 1.79 17.38 9.61
C GLY A 97 0.57 16.48 9.44
N ALA A 98 0.55 15.60 8.45
CA ALA A 98 -0.54 14.64 8.26
C ALA A 98 -0.19 13.27 8.86
N SER A 99 -1.21 12.55 9.29
CA SER A 99 -1.09 11.15 9.71
C SER A 99 -1.18 10.23 8.51
N VAL A 100 -0.72 8.98 8.66
CA VAL A 100 -0.74 7.98 7.59
C VAL A 100 -1.57 6.78 7.96
N LYS A 101 -2.47 6.40 7.07
CA LYS A 101 -3.19 5.13 7.07
C LYS A 101 -2.70 4.32 5.89
N LEU A 102 -2.32 3.06 6.13
CA LEU A 102 -1.74 2.18 5.10
C LEU A 102 -2.63 0.97 4.89
N LEU A 103 -3.00 0.71 3.63
CA LEU A 103 -3.65 -0.53 3.23
C LEU A 103 -2.60 -1.50 2.70
N THR A 104 -2.59 -2.71 3.25
CA THR A 104 -1.74 -3.82 2.81
C THR A 104 -2.53 -5.11 2.80
N ASN A 105 -2.14 -6.08 1.97
CA ASN A 105 -2.72 -7.41 2.10
C ASN A 105 -2.20 -8.15 3.36
N GLY A 106 -1.14 -7.64 3.98
CA GLY A 106 -0.65 -8.08 5.28
C GLY A 106 0.36 -9.23 5.25
N TYR A 107 0.55 -9.88 4.11
CA TYR A 107 1.46 -11.04 4.06
C TYR A 107 2.89 -10.67 4.46
N LEU A 108 3.39 -9.53 3.99
CA LEU A 108 4.77 -9.09 4.24
C LEU A 108 5.01 -8.65 5.69
N LEU A 109 3.97 -8.47 6.50
CA LEU A 109 4.09 -8.11 7.91
C LEU A 109 4.78 -9.19 8.77
N GLY A 110 4.96 -10.38 8.22
CA GLY A 110 5.79 -11.42 8.85
C GLY A 110 7.29 -11.10 8.85
N ARG A 111 7.72 -10.17 8.01
CA ARG A 111 9.13 -9.74 7.92
C ARG A 111 9.33 -8.48 8.76
N ASP A 112 10.40 -8.46 9.56
CA ASP A 112 10.67 -7.37 10.52
C ASP A 112 10.78 -6.00 9.87
N GLU A 113 11.41 -5.90 8.70
CA GLU A 113 11.58 -4.65 7.97
C GLU A 113 10.24 -4.00 7.59
N TYR A 114 9.27 -4.78 7.13
CA TYR A 114 7.95 -4.27 6.76
C TYR A 114 7.11 -3.94 7.99
N ARG A 115 7.22 -4.74 9.03
CA ARG A 115 6.54 -4.49 10.30
C ARG A 115 7.02 -3.19 10.95
N ARG A 116 8.32 -2.91 10.87
CA ARG A 116 8.90 -1.64 11.34
C ARG A 116 8.32 -0.45 10.59
N ILE A 117 8.18 -0.55 9.27
CA ILE A 117 7.58 0.50 8.44
C ILE A 117 6.09 0.68 8.80
N ALA A 118 5.36 -0.40 8.95
CA ALA A 118 3.95 -0.36 9.34
C ALA A 118 3.76 0.35 10.68
N ASN A 119 4.65 0.12 11.63
CA ASN A 119 4.55 0.68 12.98
C ASN A 119 4.70 2.20 13.05
N ILE A 120 5.22 2.85 12.02
CA ILE A 120 5.28 4.32 11.97
C ILE A 120 3.99 4.95 11.45
N CYS A 121 3.06 4.16 10.92
CA CYS A 121 1.73 4.62 10.51
C CYS A 121 0.80 4.75 11.72
N GLU A 122 -0.17 5.68 11.64
CA GLU A 122 -1.23 5.78 12.66
C GLU A 122 -2.15 4.56 12.62
N GLU A 123 -2.46 4.09 11.41
CA GLU A 123 -3.35 2.95 11.20
C GLU A 123 -2.85 2.09 10.05
N VAL A 124 -2.95 0.78 10.21
CA VAL A 124 -2.65 -0.19 9.15
C VAL A 124 -3.87 -1.09 8.97
N LEU A 125 -4.39 -1.14 7.75
CA LEU A 125 -5.45 -2.06 7.37
C LEU A 125 -4.85 -3.25 6.65
N GLY A 126 -5.00 -4.42 7.25
CA GLY A 126 -4.66 -5.70 6.63
C GLY A 126 -5.92 -6.53 6.50
N GLU A 127 -6.01 -7.34 5.45
CA GLU A 127 -7.22 -8.12 5.19
C GLU A 127 -6.91 -9.51 4.67
N ILE A 128 -7.42 -10.52 5.38
CA ILE A 128 -7.42 -11.92 4.94
C ILE A 128 -8.79 -12.24 4.36
N LYS A 129 -8.83 -12.71 3.12
CA LYS A 129 -10.07 -13.00 2.40
C LYS A 129 -10.45 -14.47 2.38
N VAL A 130 -9.51 -15.37 2.68
CA VAL A 130 -9.69 -16.82 2.61
C VAL A 130 -9.01 -17.48 3.80
N ILE A 131 -9.44 -18.70 4.14
CA ILE A 131 -8.94 -19.44 5.31
C ILE A 131 -8.37 -20.82 4.99
N THR A 132 -8.43 -21.26 3.74
CA THR A 132 -7.88 -22.55 3.34
C THR A 132 -6.75 -22.36 2.33
N GLU A 133 -5.81 -23.30 2.29
CA GLU A 133 -4.71 -23.27 1.33
C GLU A 133 -5.21 -23.35 -0.12
N ASP A 134 -6.22 -24.15 -0.37
CA ASP A 134 -6.79 -24.29 -1.71
C ASP A 134 -7.41 -22.99 -2.21
N ASP A 135 -8.20 -22.32 -1.38
CA ASP A 135 -8.78 -21.03 -1.72
C ASP A 135 -7.71 -19.95 -1.86
N PHE A 136 -6.68 -19.98 -1.00
CA PHE A 136 -5.58 -19.05 -1.09
C PHE A 136 -4.91 -19.12 -2.47
N ARG A 137 -4.62 -20.34 -2.96
CA ARG A 137 -4.02 -20.57 -4.26
C ARG A 137 -4.93 -20.16 -5.43
N LYS A 138 -6.22 -20.49 -5.34
CA LYS A 138 -7.19 -20.27 -6.41
C LYS A 138 -7.70 -18.84 -6.49
N VAL A 139 -7.91 -18.21 -5.34
CA VAL A 139 -8.59 -16.92 -5.22
C VAL A 139 -7.60 -15.77 -5.12
N GLN A 140 -6.61 -15.84 -4.25
CA GLN A 140 -5.63 -14.78 -4.06
C GLN A 140 -4.37 -14.93 -4.90
N ARG A 141 -4.08 -16.13 -5.40
CA ARG A 141 -2.99 -16.41 -6.35
C ARG A 141 -1.66 -15.76 -5.95
N PRO A 142 -1.12 -16.12 -4.78
CA PRO A 142 0.13 -15.51 -4.29
C PRO A 142 1.34 -15.91 -5.13
N VAL A 143 2.45 -15.23 -4.92
CA VAL A 143 3.75 -15.68 -5.43
C VAL A 143 4.08 -17.06 -4.83
N ASP A 144 4.97 -17.79 -5.51
CA ASP A 144 5.36 -19.13 -5.07
C ASP A 144 6.00 -19.09 -3.67
N GLY A 145 5.75 -20.14 -2.89
CA GLY A 145 6.30 -20.30 -1.55
C GLY A 145 5.44 -19.73 -0.41
N TYR A 146 4.42 -18.95 -0.72
CA TYR A 146 3.48 -18.46 0.29
C TYR A 146 2.52 -19.57 0.75
N THR A 147 2.15 -19.55 2.03
CA THR A 147 1.18 -20.49 2.60
C THR A 147 0.12 -19.75 3.41
N ILE A 148 -1.08 -20.33 3.48
CA ILE A 148 -2.16 -19.75 4.30
C ILE A 148 -1.79 -19.74 5.79
N VAL A 149 -1.08 -20.75 6.27
CA VAL A 149 -0.63 -20.83 7.67
C VAL A 149 0.29 -19.67 8.00
N GLU A 150 1.26 -19.38 7.13
CA GLU A 150 2.15 -18.23 7.29
C GLU A 150 1.37 -16.92 7.21
N TYR A 151 0.43 -16.80 6.27
CA TYR A 151 -0.40 -15.61 6.11
C TYR A 151 -1.17 -15.28 7.40
N VAL A 152 -1.85 -16.27 7.95
CA VAL A 152 -2.59 -16.10 9.22
C VAL A 152 -1.65 -15.72 10.36
N SER A 153 -0.48 -16.36 10.43
CA SER A 153 0.53 -16.05 11.45
C SER A 153 1.08 -14.62 11.34
N ASN A 154 1.16 -14.06 10.13
CA ASN A 154 1.70 -12.73 9.88
C ASN A 154 0.73 -11.60 10.27
N MET A 155 -0.56 -11.92 10.32
CA MET A 155 -1.59 -10.96 10.67
C MET A 155 -1.82 -10.90 12.18
#